data_cedd85e9837e53c1d3b919ad5383567e
#
_entry.id   cedd85e9837e53c1d3b919ad5383567e
#
_cell.length_a   1.000
_cell.length_b   1.000
_cell.length_c   1.000
_cell.angle_alpha   90.00
_cell.angle_beta   90.00
_cell.angle_gamma   90.00
#
_symmetry.space_group_name_H-M   'P 1'
#
loop_
_entity.id
_entity.type
_entity.pdbx_description
1 polymer ?
#
loop_
_entity_poly.entity_id
_entity_poly.type
_entity_poly.pdbx_seq_one_letter_code
_entity_poly.pdbx_strand_id
1 'polypeptide(L)'
;MILLSDDSSPDNKADESSNEDEAEEFANSSQGTSSKKIQGLQSGEPLEFNFEAYEEKITIVGASGSVKSYLANVIMKSLNGVAVWVFDPNFQFHSSRAMVFNDLTELLKVYDGAKRGHYILQPHDNSENTFRRFNAEAFKRGNLVIIEDEIHNFCTKQKMIKEFNQVILSGRPRGISVISISSRPASCPNHVLSNSKHVFAFKLNLESDLKFLESFLGRDVWILMPQDKRKRLQDEPQLEEHSFYYRDMDKDHGVIGKV
;
A
#
# COMPACT_ATOMS: atom_id res chain seq x y z
N MET A 1 6.49 52.35 52.87
CA MET A 1 7.75 52.44 53.60
C MET A 1 8.62 51.30 53.11
N ILE A 2 9.51 51.67 52.11
CA ILE A 2 10.94 51.36 52.10
C ILE A 2 11.23 49.82 51.81
N LEU A 3 12.08 49.40 50.90
CA LEU A 3 13.03 49.90 49.94
C LEU A 3 13.40 48.76 48.99
N LEU A 4 13.85 49.14 47.82
CA LEU A 4 14.55 48.45 46.73
C LEU A 4 15.77 47.63 47.18
N SER A 5 16.06 46.55 46.45
CA SER A 5 17.43 46.37 45.93
C SER A 5 17.42 45.44 44.69
N ASP A 6 18.03 45.96 43.65
CA ASP A 6 18.50 45.29 42.45
C ASP A 6 19.37 44.06 42.74
N ASP A 7 19.30 43.04 41.91
CA ASP A 7 20.56 42.53 41.33
C ASP A 7 20.35 41.80 39.99
N SER A 8 21.27 42.10 39.18
CA SER A 8 21.58 41.85 37.78
C SER A 8 21.49 40.41 37.27
N SER A 9 21.07 40.35 36.01
CA SER A 9 21.23 39.22 35.06
C SER A 9 22.67 38.72 34.92
N PRO A 10 22.84 37.51 34.39
CA PRO A 10 23.53 37.47 33.11
C PRO A 10 22.80 36.69 32.01
N ASP A 11 22.99 37.18 30.81
CA ASP A 11 22.68 36.64 29.50
C ASP A 11 23.05 35.15 29.38
N ASN A 12 22.09 34.35 28.96
CA ASN A 12 22.37 33.05 28.34
C ASN A 12 21.80 33.04 26.93
N LYS A 13 22.61 33.51 25.98
CA LYS A 13 22.47 33.19 24.57
C LYS A 13 22.85 31.75 24.41
N ALA A 14 21.86 30.87 24.33
CA ALA A 14 22.03 29.51 23.87
C ALA A 14 21.83 29.48 22.35
N ASP A 15 22.81 28.90 21.68
CA ASP A 15 22.92 28.73 20.23
C ASP A 15 21.66 28.11 19.58
N GLU A 16 20.97 28.89 18.76
CA GLU A 16 19.89 28.43 17.85
C GLU A 16 20.41 27.85 16.51
N SER A 17 21.70 27.61 16.38
CA SER A 17 22.29 27.23 15.08
C SER A 17 22.40 25.74 14.78
N SER A 18 21.98 24.84 15.68
CA SER A 18 22.15 23.39 15.49
C SER A 18 20.90 22.63 15.03
N ASN A 19 19.72 23.28 14.98
CA ASN A 19 18.47 22.59 14.65
C ASN A 19 18.01 22.77 13.19
N GLU A 20 18.58 23.71 12.42
CA GLU A 20 18.22 23.91 11.01
C GLU A 20 18.94 22.93 10.09
N ASP A 21 20.20 22.58 10.38
CA ASP A 21 20.96 21.63 9.57
C ASP A 21 20.45 20.18 9.67
N GLU A 22 19.92 19.77 10.84
CA GLU A 22 19.29 18.45 10.98
C GLU A 22 17.93 18.35 10.26
N ALA A 23 17.21 19.45 10.11
CA ALA A 23 15.93 19.48 9.40
C ALA A 23 16.10 19.41 7.88
N GLU A 24 17.17 20.02 7.33
CA GLU A 24 17.48 19.94 5.89
C GLU A 24 18.06 18.59 5.49
N GLU A 25 18.81 17.91 6.36
CA GLU A 25 19.31 16.54 6.09
C GLU A 25 18.16 15.52 6.12
N PHE A 26 17.10 15.75 6.92
CA PHE A 26 15.89 14.93 6.94
C PHE A 26 15.00 15.13 5.71
N ALA A 27 14.95 16.32 5.14
CA ALA A 27 14.17 16.61 3.94
C ALA A 27 14.81 16.04 2.67
N ASN A 28 16.12 15.95 2.61
CA ASN A 28 16.86 15.41 1.46
C ASN A 28 17.01 13.88 1.46
N SER A 29 16.74 13.20 2.57
CA SER A 29 16.80 11.71 2.65
C SER A 29 15.47 11.01 2.32
N SER A 30 14.40 11.76 2.03
CA SER A 30 13.05 11.23 1.83
C SER A 30 12.70 10.88 0.37
N GLN A 31 13.61 11.05 -0.59
CA GLN A 31 13.41 10.61 -1.97
C GLN A 31 14.05 9.24 -2.22
N GLY A 32 13.51 8.21 -1.59
CA GLY A 32 13.81 6.83 -1.92
C GLY A 32 12.93 6.34 -3.06
N THR A 33 13.21 6.71 -4.29
CA THR A 33 12.60 6.07 -5.47
C THR A 33 13.10 4.62 -5.52
N SER A 34 12.24 3.68 -5.12
CA SER A 34 12.51 2.26 -5.30
C SER A 34 11.96 1.82 -6.65
N SER A 35 12.80 1.86 -7.68
CA SER A 35 12.47 1.27 -8.98
C SER A 35 12.76 -0.22 -8.95
N LYS A 36 11.81 -1.06 -9.33
CA LYS A 36 12.00 -2.49 -9.45
C LYS A 36 11.57 -2.99 -10.82
N LYS A 37 12.47 -3.77 -11.46
CA LYS A 37 12.17 -4.48 -12.71
C LYS A 37 11.40 -5.76 -12.40
N ILE A 38 10.16 -5.84 -12.86
CA ILE A 38 9.38 -7.08 -12.87
C ILE A 38 9.39 -7.57 -14.31
N GLN A 39 9.78 -8.82 -14.55
CA GLN A 39 9.88 -9.36 -15.91
C GLN A 39 8.49 -9.53 -16.53
N GLY A 40 8.25 -8.82 -17.62
CA GLY A 40 7.08 -9.01 -18.49
C GLY A 40 7.38 -10.05 -19.57
N LEU A 41 6.41 -10.85 -19.93
CA LEU A 41 6.65 -12.10 -20.67
C LEU A 41 6.33 -12.08 -22.15
N GLN A 42 5.53 -11.18 -22.68
CA GLN A 42 5.18 -11.24 -24.11
C GLN A 42 6.03 -10.35 -25.03
N SER A 43 6.76 -9.38 -24.47
CA SER A 43 7.65 -8.53 -25.26
C SER A 43 9.14 -8.76 -25.02
N GLY A 44 9.52 -9.63 -24.08
CA GLY A 44 10.92 -9.84 -23.69
C GLY A 44 11.54 -8.66 -22.93
N GLU A 45 10.79 -7.58 -22.72
CA GLU A 45 11.25 -6.43 -21.94
C GLU A 45 10.76 -6.54 -20.48
N PRO A 46 11.62 -6.19 -19.51
CA PRO A 46 11.22 -6.16 -18.12
C PRO A 46 10.17 -5.06 -17.90
N LEU A 47 9.08 -5.38 -17.19
CA LEU A 47 8.14 -4.38 -16.74
C LEU A 47 8.86 -3.45 -15.74
N GLU A 48 9.14 -2.22 -16.16
CA GLU A 48 9.65 -1.20 -15.25
C GLU A 48 8.46 -0.63 -14.46
N PHE A 49 8.44 -0.93 -13.19
CA PHE A 49 7.48 -0.42 -12.24
C PHE A 49 8.21 0.49 -11.25
N ASN A 50 7.92 1.77 -11.33
CA ASN A 50 8.46 2.76 -10.41
C ASN A 50 7.38 3.10 -9.38
N PHE A 51 7.63 2.81 -8.12
CA PHE A 51 6.75 3.14 -7.01
C PHE A 51 7.40 4.22 -6.15
N GLU A 52 6.73 5.36 -6.06
CA GLU A 52 7.13 6.45 -5.18
C GLU A 52 6.52 6.24 -3.79
N ALA A 53 7.35 5.75 -2.88
CA ALA A 53 6.95 5.58 -1.48
C ALA A 53 6.50 6.93 -0.90
N TYR A 54 5.46 6.88 -0.07
CA TYR A 54 4.80 8.00 0.59
C TYR A 54 3.83 8.84 -0.28
N GLU A 55 3.75 8.61 -1.59
CA GLU A 55 2.89 9.40 -2.48
C GLU A 55 1.84 8.59 -3.22
N GLU A 56 2.15 7.34 -3.57
CA GLU A 56 1.36 6.56 -4.52
C GLU A 56 0.51 5.48 -3.86
N LYS A 57 -0.49 5.06 -4.59
CA LYS A 57 -1.38 3.96 -4.20
C LYS A 57 -1.37 2.87 -5.25
N ILE A 58 -1.37 1.63 -4.75
CA ILE A 58 -1.42 0.42 -5.57
C ILE A 58 -2.66 -0.36 -5.18
N THR A 59 -3.36 -0.89 -6.18
CA THR A 59 -4.39 -1.91 -5.95
C THR A 59 -3.99 -3.22 -6.64
N ILE A 60 -4.03 -4.32 -5.89
CA ILE A 60 -3.73 -5.66 -6.37
C ILE A 60 -4.98 -6.52 -6.22
N VAL A 61 -5.52 -7.01 -7.33
CA VAL A 61 -6.75 -7.79 -7.35
C VAL A 61 -6.59 -9.12 -8.07
N GLY A 62 -7.44 -10.09 -7.74
CA GLY A 62 -7.42 -11.42 -8.38
C GLY A 62 -8.04 -12.47 -7.48
N ALA A 63 -8.46 -13.60 -8.03
CA ALA A 63 -9.05 -14.69 -7.26
C ALA A 63 -8.11 -15.20 -6.16
N SER A 64 -8.66 -15.89 -5.17
CA SER A 64 -7.86 -16.59 -4.16
C SER A 64 -6.88 -17.56 -4.84
N GLY A 65 -5.64 -17.62 -4.35
CA GLY A 65 -4.56 -18.43 -4.94
C GLY A 65 -3.89 -17.80 -6.17
N SER A 66 -4.22 -16.58 -6.58
CA SER A 66 -3.65 -15.91 -7.75
C SER A 66 -2.33 -15.16 -7.51
N VAL A 67 -1.57 -15.51 -6.49
CA VAL A 67 -0.25 -14.94 -6.11
C VAL A 67 -0.22 -13.43 -5.82
N LYS A 68 -1.37 -12.80 -5.52
CA LYS A 68 -1.46 -11.39 -5.15
C LYS A 68 -0.54 -11.00 -3.99
N SER A 69 -0.64 -11.75 -2.89
CA SER A 69 0.15 -11.51 -1.68
C SER A 69 1.64 -11.79 -1.92
N TYR A 70 1.97 -12.68 -2.88
CA TYR A 70 3.37 -12.87 -3.30
C TYR A 70 3.92 -11.60 -3.99
N LEU A 71 3.18 -11.01 -4.95
CA LEU A 71 3.58 -9.75 -5.57
C LEU A 71 3.75 -8.64 -4.53
N ALA A 72 2.79 -8.50 -3.61
CA ALA A 72 2.88 -7.51 -2.53
C ALA A 72 4.09 -7.74 -1.61
N ASN A 73 4.42 -9.00 -1.30
CA ASN A 73 5.65 -9.36 -0.58
C ASN A 73 6.92 -8.96 -1.36
N VAL A 74 6.93 -9.15 -2.68
CA VAL A 74 8.05 -8.72 -3.54
C VAL A 74 8.21 -7.21 -3.48
N ILE A 75 7.11 -6.46 -3.57
CA ILE A 75 7.11 -4.99 -3.44
C ILE A 75 7.60 -4.60 -2.04
N MET A 76 7.04 -5.15 -0.97
CA MET A 76 7.46 -4.88 0.41
C MET A 76 8.97 -5.06 0.59
N LYS A 77 9.52 -6.19 0.14
CA LYS A 77 10.96 -6.50 0.26
C LYS A 77 11.86 -5.52 -0.50
N SER A 78 11.32 -4.83 -1.50
CA SER A 78 12.07 -3.83 -2.27
C SER A 78 12.13 -2.46 -1.58
N LEU A 79 11.24 -2.19 -0.64
CA LEU A 79 11.14 -0.92 0.08
C LEU A 79 12.17 -0.87 1.22
N ASN A 80 13.42 -0.60 0.87
CA ASN A 80 14.50 -0.45 1.84
C ASN A 80 14.52 0.98 2.40
N GLY A 81 14.74 1.10 3.71
CA GLY A 81 14.82 2.39 4.39
C GLY A 81 13.46 3.09 4.62
N VAL A 82 12.36 2.45 4.20
CA VAL A 82 11.00 2.93 4.34
C VAL A 82 10.32 2.23 5.51
N ALA A 83 9.44 2.91 6.21
CA ALA A 83 8.54 2.27 7.17
C ALA A 83 7.40 1.58 6.42
N VAL A 84 7.27 0.28 6.57
CA VAL A 84 6.19 -0.51 5.95
C VAL A 84 5.38 -1.20 7.04
N TRP A 85 4.08 -0.96 7.07
CA TRP A 85 3.14 -1.66 7.92
C TRP A 85 2.26 -2.59 7.08
N VAL A 86 2.14 -3.83 7.51
CA VAL A 86 1.32 -4.83 6.83
C VAL A 86 0.21 -5.28 7.76
N PHE A 87 -1.03 -5.21 7.30
CA PHE A 87 -2.17 -5.89 7.91
C PHE A 87 -2.39 -7.22 7.19
N ASP A 88 -2.04 -8.32 7.84
CA ASP A 88 -2.00 -9.66 7.26
C ASP A 88 -2.90 -10.65 8.03
N PRO A 89 -4.22 -10.62 7.77
CA PRO A 89 -5.17 -11.49 8.44
C PRO A 89 -5.04 -12.97 8.09
N ASN A 90 -4.32 -13.28 7.00
CA ASN A 90 -4.21 -14.63 6.45
C ASN A 90 -2.81 -15.24 6.61
N PHE A 91 -1.90 -14.58 7.34
CA PHE A 91 -0.53 -15.06 7.61
C PHE A 91 0.29 -15.36 6.35
N GLN A 92 0.12 -14.54 5.32
CA GLN A 92 0.76 -14.75 4.01
C GLN A 92 2.03 -13.93 3.81
N PHE A 93 2.25 -12.91 4.65
CA PHE A 93 3.42 -12.05 4.56
C PHE A 93 4.54 -12.54 5.46
N HIS A 94 5.75 -12.60 4.89
CA HIS A 94 6.95 -12.99 5.62
C HIS A 94 8.20 -12.42 4.97
N SER A 95 9.15 -12.02 5.80
CA SER A 95 10.47 -11.58 5.39
C SER A 95 11.43 -11.77 6.55
N SER A 96 12.66 -12.17 6.27
CA SER A 96 13.72 -12.26 7.31
C SER A 96 14.06 -10.91 7.93
N ARG A 97 13.66 -9.81 7.30
CA ARG A 97 13.88 -8.44 7.78
C ARG A 97 12.64 -7.85 8.46
N ALA A 98 11.53 -8.55 8.45
CA ALA A 98 10.28 -8.06 9.03
C ALA A 98 10.13 -8.51 10.47
N MET A 99 9.58 -7.63 11.29
CA MET A 99 9.11 -7.95 12.64
C MET A 99 7.63 -8.30 12.57
N VAL A 100 7.25 -9.45 13.12
CA VAL A 100 5.88 -9.96 13.11
C VAL A 100 5.28 -9.79 14.49
N PHE A 101 4.04 -9.28 14.54
CA PHE A 101 3.28 -8.99 15.75
C PHE A 101 1.88 -9.57 15.63
N ASN A 102 1.35 -10.07 16.75
CA ASN A 102 -0.04 -10.52 16.83
C ASN A 102 -0.95 -9.48 17.52
N ASP A 103 -0.36 -8.47 18.13
CA ASP A 103 -1.06 -7.37 18.78
C ASP A 103 -0.55 -6.01 18.26
N LEU A 104 -1.51 -5.14 17.95
CA LEU A 104 -1.21 -3.80 17.44
C LEU A 104 -0.45 -2.94 18.46
N THR A 105 -0.71 -3.11 19.76
CA THR A 105 -0.04 -2.31 20.81
C THR A 105 1.44 -2.65 20.90
N GLU A 106 1.80 -3.91 20.68
CA GLU A 106 3.20 -4.34 20.63
C GLU A 106 3.90 -3.77 19.40
N LEU A 107 3.25 -3.85 18.22
CA LEU A 107 3.77 -3.23 17.01
C LEU A 107 4.06 -1.75 17.21
N LEU A 108 3.11 -1.01 17.79
CA LEU A 108 3.25 0.44 18.00
C LEU A 108 4.42 0.79 18.91
N LYS A 109 4.62 0.03 20.00
CA LYS A 109 5.75 0.25 20.92
C LYS A 109 7.10 0.12 20.20
N VAL A 110 7.24 -0.90 19.36
CA VAL A 110 8.48 -1.13 18.63
C VAL A 110 8.68 -0.10 17.52
N TYR A 111 7.62 0.21 16.78
CA TYR A 111 7.65 1.21 15.70
C TYR A 111 8.01 2.61 16.21
N ASP A 112 7.42 3.06 17.31
CA ASP A 112 7.68 4.40 17.87
C ASP A 112 9.16 4.58 18.28
N GLY A 113 9.88 3.48 18.56
CA GLY A 113 11.32 3.50 18.83
C GLY A 113 12.19 3.52 17.58
N ALA A 114 11.81 2.84 16.51
CA ALA A 114 12.67 2.60 15.33
C ALA A 114 12.24 3.39 14.08
N LYS A 115 10.96 3.66 13.89
CA LYS A 115 10.33 4.42 12.78
C LYS A 115 10.70 4.00 11.35
N ARG A 116 11.47 2.94 11.16
CA ARG A 116 11.88 2.37 9.86
C ARG A 116 11.86 0.87 9.94
N GLY A 117 11.61 0.20 8.84
CA GLY A 117 11.59 -1.26 8.76
C GLY A 117 10.21 -1.81 8.39
N HIS A 118 10.11 -3.12 8.34
CA HIS A 118 8.88 -3.82 7.96
C HIS A 118 8.23 -4.40 9.22
N TYR A 119 6.96 -4.06 9.43
CA TYR A 119 6.16 -4.42 10.59
C TYR A 119 4.91 -5.13 10.11
N ILE A 120 4.81 -6.43 10.37
CA ILE A 120 3.68 -7.25 9.94
C ILE A 120 2.78 -7.50 11.14
N LEU A 121 1.55 -7.03 11.08
CA LEU A 121 0.50 -7.36 12.04
C LEU A 121 -0.29 -8.56 11.51
N GLN A 122 -0.15 -9.69 12.19
CA GLN A 122 -0.94 -10.92 11.99
C GLN A 122 -1.89 -11.08 13.18
N PRO A 123 -3.03 -10.38 13.19
CA PRO A 123 -3.84 -10.26 14.38
C PRO A 123 -4.55 -11.58 14.70
N HIS A 124 -4.57 -11.97 15.97
CA HIS A 124 -5.41 -13.07 16.44
C HIS A 124 -6.90 -12.74 16.31
N ASP A 125 -7.25 -11.45 16.49
CA ASP A 125 -8.58 -10.91 16.29
C ASP A 125 -8.65 -10.16 14.96
N ASN A 126 -9.14 -10.83 13.92
CA ASN A 126 -9.42 -10.27 12.61
C ASN A 126 -10.71 -9.41 12.60
N SER A 127 -11.00 -8.72 13.70
CA SER A 127 -12.17 -7.87 13.79
C SER A 127 -12.01 -6.58 13.00
N GLU A 128 -13.15 -6.02 12.64
CA GLU A 128 -13.23 -4.67 12.07
C GLU A 128 -12.60 -3.63 13.00
N ASN A 129 -12.70 -3.82 14.31
CA ASN A 129 -12.11 -2.90 15.28
C ASN A 129 -10.58 -2.89 15.21
N THR A 130 -9.94 -4.05 15.04
CA THR A 130 -8.49 -4.15 14.88
C THR A 130 -8.05 -3.48 13.58
N PHE A 131 -8.76 -3.72 12.46
CA PHE A 131 -8.50 -3.06 11.19
C PHE A 131 -8.68 -1.53 11.28
N ARG A 132 -9.75 -1.06 11.94
CA ARG A 132 -10.00 0.36 12.20
C ARG A 132 -8.87 1.02 12.98
N ARG A 133 -8.44 0.41 14.10
CA ARG A 133 -7.36 0.92 14.93
C ARG A 133 -6.03 0.97 14.18
N PHE A 134 -5.72 -0.05 13.38
CA PHE A 134 -4.53 -0.09 12.54
C PHE A 134 -4.48 1.13 11.60
N ASN A 135 -5.58 1.38 10.87
CA ASN A 135 -5.68 2.54 9.96
C ASN A 135 -5.62 3.88 10.70
N ALA A 136 -6.29 4.00 11.85
CA ALA A 136 -6.25 5.22 12.66
C ALA A 136 -4.82 5.55 13.13
N GLU A 137 -4.09 4.55 13.61
CA GLU A 137 -2.72 4.73 14.10
C GLU A 137 -1.74 5.00 12.95
N ALA A 138 -1.93 4.35 11.79
CA ALA A 138 -1.17 4.64 10.59
C ALA A 138 -1.40 6.07 10.11
N PHE A 139 -2.66 6.51 10.02
CA PHE A 139 -2.99 7.89 9.63
C PHE A 139 -2.42 8.93 10.58
N LYS A 140 -2.46 8.66 11.89
CA LYS A 140 -1.92 9.55 12.93
C LYS A 140 -0.41 9.78 12.77
N ARG A 141 0.36 8.73 12.45
CA ARG A 141 1.82 8.78 12.36
C ARG A 141 2.29 9.34 11.03
N GLY A 142 1.71 8.94 9.92
CA GLY A 142 2.17 9.33 8.58
C GLY A 142 3.56 8.77 8.22
N ASN A 143 4.09 9.20 7.09
CA ASN A 143 5.41 8.82 6.56
C ASN A 143 5.66 7.30 6.58
N LEU A 144 4.72 6.53 6.00
CA LEU A 144 4.79 5.08 5.93
C LEU A 144 4.06 4.52 4.70
N VAL A 145 4.43 3.31 4.31
CA VAL A 145 3.69 2.51 3.33
C VAL A 145 2.83 1.51 4.10
N ILE A 146 1.56 1.44 3.78
CA ILE A 146 0.62 0.47 4.34
C ILE A 146 0.32 -0.59 3.29
N ILE A 147 0.38 -1.85 3.68
CA ILE A 147 -0.09 -2.98 2.88
C ILE A 147 -1.26 -3.61 3.62
N GLU A 148 -2.41 -3.71 2.97
CA GLU A 148 -3.63 -4.24 3.58
C GLU A 148 -4.17 -5.40 2.74
N ASP A 149 -4.09 -6.59 3.32
CA ASP A 149 -4.58 -7.80 2.65
C ASP A 149 -6.08 -8.03 2.91
N GLU A 150 -6.75 -8.53 1.89
CA GLU A 150 -8.18 -8.90 1.88
C GLU A 150 -9.12 -7.79 2.39
N ILE A 151 -8.88 -6.54 1.92
CA ILE A 151 -9.66 -5.36 2.35
C ILE A 151 -11.18 -5.52 2.22
N HIS A 152 -11.64 -6.36 1.27
CA HIS A 152 -13.08 -6.60 1.06
C HIS A 152 -13.77 -7.30 2.24
N ASN A 153 -13.02 -7.91 3.17
CA ASN A 153 -13.56 -8.46 4.41
C ASN A 153 -13.97 -7.37 5.41
N PHE A 154 -13.36 -6.19 5.30
CA PHE A 154 -13.53 -5.08 6.24
C PHE A 154 -14.31 -3.92 5.62
N CYS A 155 -14.05 -3.63 4.35
CA CYS A 155 -14.62 -2.49 3.62
C CYS A 155 -15.35 -2.96 2.37
N THR A 156 -16.64 -2.63 2.27
CA THR A 156 -17.46 -2.89 1.09
C THR A 156 -18.10 -1.59 0.57
N LYS A 157 -18.74 -1.64 -0.59
CA LYS A 157 -19.51 -0.50 -1.13
C LYS A 157 -20.58 0.01 -0.17
N GLN A 158 -21.14 -0.88 0.64
CA GLN A 158 -22.21 -0.56 1.61
C GLN A 158 -21.67 -0.24 3.00
N LYS A 159 -20.48 -0.77 3.33
CA LYS A 159 -19.88 -0.63 4.65
C LYS A 159 -18.48 -0.08 4.52
N MET A 160 -18.32 1.18 4.86
CA MET A 160 -17.05 1.87 4.80
C MET A 160 -16.53 2.18 6.19
N ILE A 161 -15.29 1.76 6.47
CA ILE A 161 -14.58 2.14 7.68
C ILE A 161 -14.00 3.54 7.48
N LYS A 162 -14.37 4.48 8.36
CA LYS A 162 -13.97 5.88 8.27
C LYS A 162 -12.45 6.04 8.24
N GLU A 163 -11.73 5.32 9.07
CA GLU A 163 -10.30 5.42 9.23
C GLU A 163 -9.55 4.90 7.99
N PHE A 164 -10.00 3.79 7.40
CA PHE A 164 -9.49 3.31 6.12
C PHE A 164 -9.76 4.32 5.00
N ASN A 165 -10.98 4.85 4.95
CA ASN A 165 -11.36 5.87 3.98
C ASN A 165 -10.47 7.13 4.10
N GLN A 166 -10.14 7.53 5.31
CA GLN A 166 -9.26 8.65 5.62
C GLN A 166 -7.84 8.41 5.08
N VAL A 167 -7.31 7.21 5.25
CA VAL A 167 -6.01 6.80 4.71
C VAL A 167 -6.02 6.84 3.17
N ILE A 168 -7.06 6.27 2.54
CA ILE A 168 -7.16 6.26 1.07
C ILE A 168 -7.33 7.67 0.49
N LEU A 169 -8.19 8.51 1.05
CA LEU A 169 -8.53 9.80 0.46
C LEU A 169 -7.57 10.93 0.88
N SER A 170 -7.03 10.85 2.09
CA SER A 170 -6.28 11.96 2.72
C SER A 170 -4.89 11.56 3.22
N GLY A 171 -4.40 10.36 2.87
CA GLY A 171 -3.10 9.88 3.32
C GLY A 171 -1.91 10.54 2.63
N ARG A 172 -2.04 10.92 1.34
CA ARG A 172 -0.93 11.49 0.55
C ARG A 172 -0.27 12.71 1.21
N PRO A 173 -1.01 13.73 1.68
CA PRO A 173 -0.40 14.89 2.36
C PRO A 173 0.30 14.55 3.68
N ARG A 174 0.09 13.34 4.19
CA ARG A 174 0.73 12.80 5.40
C ARG A 174 1.86 11.82 5.08
N GLY A 175 2.27 11.74 3.82
CA GLY A 175 3.30 10.80 3.39
C GLY A 175 2.87 9.33 3.52
N ILE A 176 1.59 9.01 3.25
CA ILE A 176 1.10 7.63 3.33
C ILE A 176 0.83 7.09 1.93
N SER A 177 1.56 6.04 1.57
CA SER A 177 1.23 5.17 0.44
C SER A 177 0.43 3.96 0.90
N VAL A 178 -0.45 3.47 0.03
CA VAL A 178 -1.30 2.32 0.34
C VAL A 178 -1.20 1.28 -0.77
N ILE A 179 -1.00 0.03 -0.38
CA ILE A 179 -1.11 -1.15 -1.25
C ILE A 179 -2.32 -1.94 -0.76
N SER A 180 -3.43 -1.83 -1.48
CA SER A 180 -4.68 -2.52 -1.16
C SER A 180 -4.81 -3.81 -1.95
N ILE A 181 -5.07 -4.92 -1.26
CA ILE A 181 -5.20 -6.25 -1.88
C ILE A 181 -6.61 -6.79 -1.68
N SER A 182 -7.20 -7.33 -2.75
CA SER A 182 -8.54 -7.91 -2.68
C SER A 182 -8.74 -9.08 -3.64
N SER A 183 -9.40 -10.12 -3.15
CA SER A 183 -9.87 -11.23 -4.00
C SER A 183 -11.26 -10.97 -4.61
N ARG A 184 -11.94 -9.89 -4.21
CA ARG A 184 -13.29 -9.54 -4.65
C ARG A 184 -13.39 -8.04 -5.01
N PRO A 185 -12.78 -7.60 -6.13
CA PRO A 185 -12.75 -6.19 -6.49
C PRO A 185 -14.13 -5.54 -6.61
N ALA A 186 -15.14 -6.25 -7.11
CA ALA A 186 -16.51 -5.74 -7.20
C ALA A 186 -17.15 -5.41 -5.85
N SER A 187 -16.65 -5.99 -4.77
CA SER A 187 -17.13 -5.72 -3.40
C SER A 187 -16.47 -4.49 -2.78
N CYS A 188 -15.27 -4.14 -3.25
CA CYS A 188 -14.51 -3.01 -2.70
C CYS A 188 -15.16 -1.65 -3.01
N PRO A 189 -14.94 -0.64 -2.16
CA PRO A 189 -15.34 0.73 -2.47
C PRO A 189 -14.68 1.24 -3.75
N ASN A 190 -15.41 1.94 -4.59
CA ASN A 190 -14.92 2.42 -5.90
C ASN A 190 -13.68 3.31 -5.77
N HIS A 191 -13.60 4.11 -4.72
CA HIS A 191 -12.50 5.04 -4.52
C HIS A 191 -11.15 4.36 -4.22
N VAL A 192 -11.12 3.07 -3.89
CA VAL A 192 -9.87 2.31 -3.77
C VAL A 192 -9.20 2.24 -5.14
N LEU A 193 -9.92 1.80 -6.18
CA LEU A 193 -9.39 1.75 -7.53
C LEU A 193 -9.19 3.13 -8.15
N SER A 194 -10.17 4.03 -8.00
CA SER A 194 -10.09 5.36 -8.63
C SER A 194 -9.00 6.27 -8.05
N ASN A 195 -8.47 5.96 -6.87
CA ASN A 195 -7.33 6.66 -6.29
C ASN A 195 -6.00 5.91 -6.44
N SER A 196 -6.00 4.74 -7.07
CA SER A 196 -4.78 3.99 -7.32
C SER A 196 -4.09 4.51 -8.56
N LYS A 197 -2.78 4.73 -8.49
CA LYS A 197 -1.94 5.01 -9.65
C LYS A 197 -1.60 3.72 -10.39
N HIS A 198 -1.37 2.64 -9.66
CA HIS A 198 -0.99 1.36 -10.21
C HIS A 198 -2.03 0.29 -9.86
N VAL A 199 -2.48 -0.44 -10.87
CA VAL A 199 -3.41 -1.56 -10.68
C VAL A 199 -2.81 -2.82 -11.29
N PHE A 200 -2.73 -3.86 -10.46
CA PHE A 200 -2.34 -5.22 -10.86
C PHE A 200 -3.57 -6.12 -10.74
N ALA A 201 -3.98 -6.70 -11.83
CA ALA A 201 -5.14 -7.59 -11.86
C ALA A 201 -4.73 -8.99 -12.34
N PHE A 202 -4.83 -9.96 -11.43
CA PHE A 202 -4.62 -11.38 -11.70
C PHE A 202 -5.91 -12.05 -12.15
N LYS A 203 -5.83 -13.34 -12.51
CA LYS A 203 -6.97 -14.17 -12.89
C LYS A 203 -8.17 -13.97 -11.96
N LEU A 204 -9.35 -13.80 -12.55
CA LEU A 204 -10.64 -13.65 -11.87
C LEU A 204 -11.62 -14.70 -12.38
N ASN A 205 -12.50 -15.17 -11.49
CA ASN A 205 -13.46 -16.23 -11.78
C ASN A 205 -14.91 -15.72 -11.92
N LEU A 206 -15.17 -14.48 -11.54
CA LEU A 206 -16.51 -13.91 -11.49
C LEU A 206 -16.67 -12.77 -12.50
N GLU A 207 -17.71 -12.86 -13.31
CA GLU A 207 -18.03 -11.85 -14.30
C GLU A 207 -18.31 -10.47 -13.67
N SER A 208 -18.89 -10.45 -12.46
CA SER A 208 -19.14 -9.20 -11.73
C SER A 208 -17.87 -8.44 -11.40
N ASP A 209 -16.79 -9.17 -11.06
CA ASP A 209 -15.50 -8.59 -10.74
C ASP A 209 -14.85 -8.00 -12.01
N LEU A 210 -14.97 -8.70 -13.15
CA LEU A 210 -14.46 -8.21 -14.43
C LEU A 210 -15.24 -7.01 -14.97
N LYS A 211 -16.57 -7.03 -14.89
CA LYS A 211 -17.38 -5.87 -15.25
C LYS A 211 -17.04 -4.63 -14.42
N PHE A 212 -16.75 -4.85 -13.15
CA PHE A 212 -16.31 -3.77 -12.28
C PHE A 212 -14.95 -3.23 -12.72
N LEU A 213 -13.96 -4.11 -12.97
CA LEU A 213 -12.64 -3.68 -13.43
C LEU A 213 -12.68 -3.04 -14.83
N GLU A 214 -13.53 -3.54 -15.73
CA GLU A 214 -13.70 -2.97 -17.07
C GLU A 214 -14.05 -1.48 -17.03
N SER A 215 -14.82 -1.04 -16.03
CA SER A 215 -15.18 0.37 -15.87
C SER A 215 -14.00 1.28 -15.53
N PHE A 216 -12.90 0.72 -15.03
CA PHE A 216 -11.68 1.46 -14.67
C PHE A 216 -10.52 1.19 -15.63
N LEU A 217 -10.38 -0.05 -16.07
CA LEU A 217 -9.20 -0.52 -16.80
C LEU A 217 -9.45 -0.77 -18.30
N GLY A 218 -10.72 -0.75 -18.72
CA GLY A 218 -11.09 -1.02 -20.09
C GLY A 218 -11.32 -2.52 -20.39
N ARG A 219 -11.63 -2.82 -21.67
CA ARG A 219 -12.07 -4.16 -22.10
C ARG A 219 -11.01 -5.25 -21.98
N ASP A 220 -9.74 -4.89 -22.03
CA ASP A 220 -8.63 -5.85 -22.03
C ASP A 220 -8.57 -6.71 -20.77
N VAL A 221 -9.18 -6.27 -19.67
CA VAL A 221 -9.28 -7.04 -18.43
C VAL A 221 -10.01 -8.37 -18.57
N TRP A 222 -10.81 -8.56 -19.66
CA TRP A 222 -11.51 -9.81 -19.89
C TRP A 222 -10.56 -10.99 -20.19
N ILE A 223 -9.32 -10.73 -20.55
CA ILE A 223 -8.28 -11.76 -20.70
C ILE A 223 -7.99 -12.48 -19.38
N LEU A 224 -8.31 -11.87 -18.22
CA LEU A 224 -8.12 -12.45 -16.88
C LEU A 224 -9.12 -13.56 -16.54
N MET A 225 -10.21 -13.70 -17.30
CA MET A 225 -11.17 -14.78 -17.10
C MET A 225 -10.70 -16.05 -17.85
N PRO A 226 -10.93 -17.25 -17.34
CA PRO A 226 -10.74 -18.48 -18.08
C PRO A 226 -11.44 -18.43 -19.45
N GLN A 227 -10.78 -18.90 -20.51
CA GLN A 227 -11.24 -18.74 -21.90
C GLN A 227 -12.64 -19.32 -22.12
N ASP A 228 -12.94 -20.49 -21.54
CA ASP A 228 -14.24 -21.17 -21.58
C ASP A 228 -15.39 -20.38 -20.94
N LYS A 229 -15.08 -19.41 -20.08
CA LYS A 229 -16.05 -18.57 -19.37
C LYS A 229 -16.13 -17.14 -19.90
N ARG A 230 -15.25 -16.76 -20.85
CA ARG A 230 -15.25 -15.40 -21.38
C ARG A 230 -16.43 -15.16 -22.29
N LYS A 231 -17.05 -14.00 -22.13
CA LYS A 231 -18.02 -13.46 -23.09
C LYS A 231 -17.38 -12.53 -24.10
N ARG A 232 -16.18 -12.08 -23.85
CA ARG A 232 -15.37 -11.18 -24.69
C ARG A 232 -13.96 -11.71 -24.78
N LEU A 233 -13.24 -11.35 -25.84
CA LEU A 233 -11.88 -11.82 -26.09
C LEU A 233 -11.77 -13.35 -26.12
N GLN A 234 -12.78 -14.03 -26.72
CA GLN A 234 -12.81 -15.49 -26.80
C GLN A 234 -11.68 -16.07 -27.68
N ASP A 235 -11.26 -15.32 -28.68
CA ASP A 235 -10.20 -15.70 -29.61
C ASP A 235 -8.80 -15.48 -29.03
N GLU A 236 -8.68 -14.72 -27.96
CA GLU A 236 -7.41 -14.48 -27.29
C GLU A 236 -6.98 -15.69 -26.46
N PRO A 237 -5.69 -16.06 -26.47
CA PRO A 237 -5.20 -17.18 -25.68
C PRO A 237 -5.42 -16.94 -24.19
N GLN A 238 -5.53 -18.02 -23.43
CA GLN A 238 -5.58 -17.92 -21.99
C GLN A 238 -4.24 -17.44 -21.46
N LEU A 239 -4.28 -16.53 -20.48
CA LEU A 239 -3.06 -16.12 -19.78
C LEU A 239 -2.42 -17.29 -19.06
N GLU A 240 -1.12 -17.35 -19.10
CA GLU A 240 -0.33 -18.29 -18.34
C GLU A 240 -0.58 -18.14 -16.84
N GLU A 241 -0.31 -19.20 -16.09
CA GLU A 241 -0.38 -19.18 -14.65
C GLU A 241 0.57 -18.12 -14.06
N HIS A 242 0.12 -17.43 -13.02
CA HIS A 242 0.83 -16.31 -12.36
C HIS A 242 1.01 -15.04 -13.22
N SER A 243 0.33 -14.96 -14.37
CA SER A 243 0.28 -13.72 -15.15
C SER A 243 -0.73 -12.73 -14.57
N PHE A 244 -0.45 -11.45 -14.79
CA PHE A 244 -1.32 -10.35 -14.40
C PHE A 244 -1.44 -9.33 -15.52
N TYR A 245 -2.54 -8.58 -15.51
CA TYR A 245 -2.71 -7.35 -16.27
C TYR A 245 -2.29 -6.20 -15.36
N TYR A 246 -1.34 -5.39 -15.80
CA TYR A 246 -0.89 -4.19 -15.09
C TYR A 246 -1.30 -2.95 -15.86
N ARG A 247 -1.78 -1.94 -15.14
CA ARG A 247 -2.03 -0.60 -15.67
C ARG A 247 -1.49 0.47 -14.72
N ASP A 248 -0.68 1.35 -15.30
CA ASP A 248 -0.42 2.66 -14.77
C ASP A 248 -1.60 3.55 -15.19
N MET A 249 -2.32 4.12 -14.25
CA MET A 249 -3.56 4.86 -14.53
C MET A 249 -3.30 6.19 -15.24
N ASP A 250 -2.06 6.65 -15.28
CA ASP A 250 -1.62 7.81 -16.06
C ASP A 250 -1.35 7.45 -17.54
N LYS A 251 -1.41 6.16 -17.92
CA LYS A 251 -1.18 5.66 -19.28
C LYS A 251 -2.44 5.10 -19.92
N ASP A 252 -2.51 5.18 -21.25
CA ASP A 252 -3.72 4.79 -22.00
C ASP A 252 -3.94 3.27 -22.11
N HIS A 253 -2.89 2.45 -21.96
CA HIS A 253 -2.99 1.00 -22.09
C HIS A 253 -2.25 0.27 -20.98
N GLY A 254 -2.73 -0.93 -20.70
CA GLY A 254 -2.08 -1.83 -19.78
C GLY A 254 -1.14 -2.80 -20.50
N VAL A 255 -0.37 -3.51 -19.70
CA VAL A 255 0.55 -4.55 -20.17
C VAL A 255 0.35 -5.84 -19.39
N ILE A 256 0.72 -6.96 -19.98
CA ILE A 256 0.70 -8.26 -19.31
C ILE A 256 2.09 -8.54 -18.77
N GLY A 257 2.13 -8.90 -17.50
CA GLY A 257 3.34 -9.34 -16.82
C GLY A 257 3.16 -10.69 -16.14
N LYS A 258 4.23 -11.23 -15.59
CA LYS A 258 4.24 -12.47 -14.79
C LYS A 258 5.12 -12.31 -13.56
N VAL A 259 4.73 -12.96 -12.46
CA VAL A 259 5.47 -12.97 -11.19
C VAL A 259 6.22 -14.27 -11.01
#